data_0cb848581419fd7a125d32fd1cd57af5
#
_entry.id   0cb848581419fd7a125d32fd1cd57af5
#
_cell.length_a   1.000
_cell.length_b   1.000
_cell.length_c   1.000
_cell.angle_alpha   90.00
_cell.angle_beta   90.00
_cell.angle_gamma   90.00
#
_symmetry.space_group_name_H-M   'P 1'
#
loop_
_entity.id
_entity.type
_entity.pdbx_description
1 polymer ?
#
loop_
_entity_poly.entity_id
_entity_poly.type
_entity_poly.pdbx_seq_one_letter_code
_entity_poly.pdbx_strand_id
1 'polypeptide(L)'
;FLRRACDFAARRGADPAWHPRSTAEAFFIAPLLAAAELFGCERYAAAAARAADHYAARHLSMDEPYWGGTLDASGEDKEGAWAAFQGFLALYEHTRDAEWLRRAQHAADVCLSYTVVWDIPLPAGRLADRGLRTRGWTSVSPQNQHLDVYGVLYAPELYRLGTYTNDENLQSLARVMYRSCGQLIDPWGRQGEQIQQTNFAQRGD
;
A
#
# COMPACT_ATOMS: atom_id res chain seq x y z
N PHE A 1 17.40 10.51 15.74
CA PHE A 1 17.16 10.35 14.30
C PHE A 1 15.68 10.56 13.96
N LEU A 2 14.75 9.79 14.54
CA LEU A 2 13.32 9.79 14.20
C LEU A 2 12.69 11.20 14.27
N ARG A 3 12.89 11.94 15.36
CA ARG A 3 12.36 13.31 15.49
C ARG A 3 12.84 14.23 14.35
N ARG A 4 14.10 14.14 13.97
CA ARG A 4 14.65 14.93 12.85
C ARG A 4 14.02 14.60 11.52
N ALA A 5 13.73 13.31 11.26
CA ALA A 5 13.02 12.88 10.06
C ALA A 5 11.58 13.41 10.04
N CYS A 6 10.86 13.33 11.16
CA CYS A 6 9.51 13.88 11.29
C CYS A 6 9.50 15.41 11.16
N ASP A 7 10.49 16.12 11.72
CA ASP A 7 10.65 17.57 11.55
C ASP A 7 10.87 17.95 10.08
N PHE A 8 11.66 17.14 9.35
CA PHE A 8 11.87 17.37 7.92
C PHE A 8 10.57 17.20 7.13
N ALA A 9 9.88 16.07 7.30
CA ALA A 9 8.63 15.79 6.61
C ALA A 9 7.54 16.84 6.92
N ALA A 10 7.39 17.23 8.20
CA ALA A 10 6.41 18.21 8.60
C ALA A 10 6.72 19.62 8.05
N ARG A 11 7.99 20.01 7.94
CA ARG A 11 8.38 21.28 7.30
C ARG A 11 8.13 21.26 5.81
N ARG A 12 8.46 20.16 5.14
CA ARG A 12 8.23 19.99 3.71
C ARG A 12 6.75 20.15 3.37
N GLY A 13 5.87 19.43 4.05
CA GLY A 13 4.42 19.52 3.84
C GLY A 13 3.80 20.85 4.28
N ALA A 14 4.54 21.73 4.99
CA ALA A 14 4.11 23.07 5.33
C ALA A 14 4.56 24.16 4.32
N ASP A 15 5.42 23.78 3.36
CA ASP A 15 5.86 24.70 2.30
C ASP A 15 4.67 25.02 1.37
N PRO A 16 4.34 26.29 1.12
CA PRO A 16 3.29 26.67 0.18
C PRO A 16 3.53 26.17 -1.26
N ALA A 17 4.78 25.91 -1.63
CA ALA A 17 5.17 25.35 -2.93
C ALA A 17 5.06 23.81 -2.98
N TRP A 18 4.61 23.16 -1.90
CA TRP A 18 4.46 21.73 -1.85
C TRP A 18 3.24 21.26 -2.66
N HIS A 19 3.50 20.76 -3.85
CA HIS A 19 2.50 20.17 -4.75
C HIS A 19 3.08 18.89 -5.38
N PRO A 20 3.23 17.81 -4.61
CA PRO A 20 3.79 16.57 -5.14
C PRO A 20 2.85 15.97 -6.19
N ARG A 21 3.40 15.59 -7.33
CA ARG A 21 2.68 14.80 -8.33
C ARG A 21 2.61 13.33 -7.93
N SER A 22 3.66 12.85 -7.31
CA SER A 22 3.76 11.48 -6.80
C SER A 22 3.00 11.30 -5.50
N THR A 23 2.37 10.13 -5.32
CA THR A 23 1.75 9.72 -4.05
C THR A 23 2.75 9.17 -3.03
N ALA A 24 4.03 9.05 -3.38
CA ALA A 24 5.05 8.52 -2.48
C ALA A 24 5.13 9.26 -1.13
N GLU A 25 4.86 10.56 -1.11
CA GLU A 25 4.89 11.35 0.12
C GLU A 25 3.67 11.06 1.04
N ALA A 26 2.63 10.37 0.56
CA ALA A 26 1.55 9.88 1.40
C ALA A 26 2.04 8.86 2.45
N PHE A 27 3.15 8.16 2.20
CA PHE A 27 3.79 7.30 3.19
C PHE A 27 4.27 8.03 4.45
N PHE A 28 4.35 9.37 4.45
CA PHE A 28 4.67 10.12 5.66
C PHE A 28 3.47 10.29 6.61
N ILE A 29 2.23 10.12 6.14
CA ILE A 29 1.02 10.40 6.92
C ILE A 29 0.98 9.55 8.19
N ALA A 30 0.98 8.23 8.06
CA ALA A 30 0.90 7.33 9.21
C ALA A 30 2.09 7.49 10.19
N PRO A 31 3.35 7.56 9.74
CA PRO A 31 4.48 7.85 10.63
C PRO A 31 4.41 9.19 11.35
N LEU A 32 3.87 10.23 10.70
CA LEU A 32 3.71 11.54 11.35
C LEU A 32 2.64 11.51 12.45
N LEU A 33 1.54 10.77 12.25
CA LEU A 33 0.53 10.57 13.28
C LEU A 33 1.10 9.81 14.49
N ALA A 34 1.80 8.71 14.24
CA ALA A 34 2.48 7.96 15.29
C ALA A 34 3.52 8.82 16.04
N ALA A 35 4.25 9.69 15.32
CA ALA A 35 5.20 10.62 15.94
C ALA A 35 4.51 11.73 16.72
N ALA A 36 3.32 12.18 16.30
CA ALA A 36 2.54 13.15 17.06
C ALA A 36 2.19 12.60 18.44
N GLU A 37 1.73 11.37 18.51
CA GLU A 37 1.44 10.69 19.78
C GLU A 37 2.71 10.46 20.60
N LEU A 38 3.75 9.87 19.98
CA LEU A 38 5.01 9.53 20.66
C LEU A 38 5.72 10.75 21.28
N PHE A 39 5.66 11.90 20.60
CA PHE A 39 6.40 13.09 21.00
C PHE A 39 5.51 14.19 21.60
N GLY A 40 4.18 13.98 21.68
CA GLY A 40 3.23 15.01 22.10
C GLY A 40 3.30 16.26 21.21
N CYS A 41 3.36 16.09 19.89
CA CYS A 41 3.64 17.18 18.94
C CYS A 41 2.55 17.32 17.89
N GLU A 42 1.54 18.16 18.16
CA GLU A 42 0.39 18.44 17.28
C GLU A 42 0.79 18.91 15.87
N ARG A 43 1.95 19.52 15.71
CA ARG A 43 2.47 19.94 14.41
C ARG A 43 2.61 18.77 13.44
N TYR A 44 2.94 17.57 13.93
CA TYR A 44 3.06 16.38 13.09
C TYR A 44 1.69 15.87 12.62
N ALA A 45 0.69 15.87 13.52
CA ALA A 45 -0.68 15.50 13.14
C ALA A 45 -1.27 16.51 12.14
N ALA A 46 -1.04 17.80 12.33
CA ALA A 46 -1.45 18.82 11.37
C ALA A 46 -0.78 18.67 10.01
N ALA A 47 0.50 18.29 9.96
CA ALA A 47 1.19 18.01 8.71
C ALA A 47 0.64 16.77 8.01
N ALA A 48 0.34 15.70 8.76
CA ALA A 48 -0.28 14.48 8.25
C ALA A 48 -1.66 14.77 7.64
N ALA A 49 -2.50 15.54 8.33
CA ALA A 49 -3.83 15.92 7.86
C ALA A 49 -3.76 16.71 6.54
N ARG A 50 -2.87 17.72 6.45
CA ARG A 50 -2.69 18.49 5.21
C ARG A 50 -2.25 17.62 4.03
N ALA A 51 -1.31 16.69 4.25
CA ALA A 51 -0.87 15.76 3.22
C ALA A 51 -2.04 14.87 2.77
N ALA A 52 -2.82 14.37 3.71
CA ALA A 52 -3.96 13.53 3.42
C ALA A 52 -5.06 14.28 2.65
N ASP A 53 -5.36 15.53 3.01
CA ASP A 53 -6.32 16.36 2.27
C ASP A 53 -5.88 16.60 0.83
N HIS A 54 -4.59 16.86 0.61
CA HIS A 54 -4.05 16.99 -0.75
C HIS A 54 -4.26 15.73 -1.58
N TYR A 55 -3.91 14.57 -1.04
CA TYR A 55 -4.09 13.32 -1.76
C TYR A 55 -5.56 12.91 -1.90
N ALA A 56 -6.38 13.16 -0.91
CA ALA A 56 -7.81 12.91 -0.99
C ALA A 56 -8.47 13.74 -2.11
N ALA A 57 -8.14 15.01 -2.24
CA ALA A 57 -8.65 15.87 -3.31
C ALA A 57 -8.27 15.33 -4.70
N ARG A 58 -7.02 14.92 -4.89
CA ARG A 58 -6.54 14.30 -6.14
C ARG A 58 -7.32 13.06 -6.53
N HIS A 59 -7.51 12.18 -5.58
CA HIS A 59 -8.11 10.89 -5.80
C HIS A 59 -9.61 10.92 -6.02
N LEU A 60 -10.30 11.85 -5.40
CA LEU A 60 -11.75 11.94 -5.49
C LEU A 60 -12.22 12.76 -6.68
N SER A 61 -11.39 13.71 -7.17
CA SER A 61 -11.77 14.59 -8.28
C SER A 61 -11.69 13.90 -9.64
N MET A 62 -10.88 12.87 -9.78
CA MET A 62 -10.54 12.23 -11.07
C MET A 62 -9.97 13.21 -12.10
N ASP A 63 -9.63 14.44 -11.68
CA ASP A 63 -9.09 15.48 -12.56
C ASP A 63 -7.64 15.20 -12.96
N GLU A 64 -6.92 14.50 -12.09
CA GLU A 64 -5.61 13.94 -12.40
C GLU A 64 -5.72 12.41 -12.40
N PRO A 65 -5.58 11.75 -13.55
CA PRO A 65 -6.00 10.37 -13.75
C PRO A 65 -5.10 9.32 -13.11
N TYR A 66 -4.13 9.68 -12.28
CA TYR A 66 -3.25 8.68 -11.70
C TYR A 66 -2.77 9.00 -10.28
N TRP A 67 -2.69 7.93 -9.54
CA TRP A 67 -2.14 7.86 -8.20
C TRP A 67 -0.64 7.58 -8.23
N GLY A 68 -0.04 7.94 -9.36
CA GLY A 68 1.23 7.46 -9.78
C GLY A 68 2.36 7.88 -8.92
N GLY A 69 3.27 7.03 -8.99
CA GLY A 69 4.61 7.36 -9.06
C GLY A 69 5.44 7.08 -7.87
N THR A 70 5.37 5.91 -7.30
CA THR A 70 6.51 5.43 -6.51
C THR A 70 7.57 4.81 -7.42
N LEU A 71 7.16 4.03 -8.38
CA LEU A 71 8.04 3.37 -9.34
C LEU A 71 7.87 3.93 -10.75
N ASP A 72 6.64 4.10 -11.21
CA ASP A 72 6.32 4.60 -12.53
C ASP A 72 5.77 6.04 -12.42
N ALA A 73 6.64 7.02 -12.52
CA ALA A 73 6.33 8.44 -12.24
C ALA A 73 5.20 9.04 -13.10
N SER A 74 4.77 8.38 -14.15
CA SER A 74 3.74 8.85 -15.09
C SER A 74 2.53 7.95 -15.16
N GLY A 75 2.41 6.95 -14.31
CA GLY A 75 1.30 6.01 -14.29
C GLY A 75 0.79 5.72 -12.91
N GLU A 76 -0.43 5.24 -12.83
CA GLU A 76 -1.03 4.72 -11.62
C GLU A 76 -0.32 3.43 -11.20
N ASP A 77 -0.01 3.30 -9.92
CA ASP A 77 0.60 2.09 -9.38
C ASP A 77 0.01 1.67 -8.03
N LYS A 78 0.20 0.43 -7.71
CA LYS A 78 -0.25 -0.19 -6.45
C LYS A 78 0.35 0.51 -5.23
N GLU A 79 1.60 0.88 -5.28
CA GLU A 79 2.30 1.50 -4.16
C GLU A 79 1.75 2.88 -3.85
N GLY A 80 1.37 3.65 -4.88
CA GLY A 80 0.72 4.94 -4.70
C GLY A 80 -0.62 4.81 -4.01
N ALA A 81 -1.44 3.86 -4.47
CA ALA A 81 -2.72 3.55 -3.84
C ALA A 81 -2.53 3.07 -2.39
N TRP A 82 -1.55 2.21 -2.14
CA TRP A 82 -1.24 1.74 -0.79
C TRP A 82 -0.80 2.88 0.13
N ALA A 83 0.05 3.78 -0.33
CA ALA A 83 0.48 4.93 0.45
C ALA A 83 -0.72 5.77 0.94
N ALA A 84 -1.66 6.06 0.05
CA ALA A 84 -2.89 6.77 0.39
C ALA A 84 -3.79 5.96 1.33
N PHE A 85 -3.98 4.68 1.06
CA PHE A 85 -4.78 3.78 1.90
C PHE A 85 -4.26 3.74 3.34
N GLN A 86 -2.96 3.53 3.52
CA GLN A 86 -2.32 3.51 4.83
C GLN A 86 -2.50 4.84 5.56
N GLY A 87 -2.31 5.95 4.85
CA GLY A 87 -2.46 7.29 5.42
C GLY A 87 -3.88 7.60 5.85
N PHE A 88 -4.87 7.32 5.01
CA PHE A 88 -6.28 7.58 5.32
C PHE A 88 -6.79 6.69 6.45
N LEU A 89 -6.39 5.41 6.48
CA LEU A 89 -6.77 4.51 7.58
C LEU A 89 -6.16 4.97 8.89
N ALA A 90 -4.90 5.41 8.90
CA ALA A 90 -4.25 5.94 10.09
C ALA A 90 -4.95 7.21 10.60
N LEU A 91 -5.41 8.09 9.70
CA LEU A 91 -6.22 9.26 10.09
C LEU A 91 -7.57 8.87 10.68
N TYR A 92 -8.25 7.89 10.11
CA TYR A 92 -9.45 7.36 10.74
C TYR A 92 -9.18 6.83 12.15
N GLU A 93 -8.10 6.08 12.32
CA GLU A 93 -7.72 5.52 13.62
C GLU A 93 -7.40 6.63 14.64
N HIS A 94 -6.80 7.72 14.19
CA HIS A 94 -6.45 8.86 15.03
C HIS A 94 -7.66 9.76 15.37
N THR A 95 -8.52 10.06 14.38
CA THR A 95 -9.59 11.06 14.51
C THR A 95 -10.98 10.46 14.75
N ARG A 96 -11.20 9.22 14.34
CA ARG A 96 -12.52 8.55 14.26
C ARG A 96 -13.52 9.23 13.32
N ASP A 97 -13.03 10.07 12.43
CA ASP A 97 -13.87 10.68 11.39
C ASP A 97 -14.17 9.65 10.28
N ALA A 98 -15.47 9.37 10.10
CA ALA A 98 -15.97 8.39 9.14
C ALA A 98 -15.61 8.74 7.68
N GLU A 99 -15.34 10.00 7.38
CA GLU A 99 -14.89 10.43 6.06
C GLU A 99 -13.53 9.80 5.71
N TRP A 100 -12.60 9.74 6.66
CA TRP A 100 -11.31 9.09 6.46
C TRP A 100 -11.45 7.58 6.26
N LEU A 101 -12.41 6.94 6.94
CA LEU A 101 -12.70 5.52 6.70
C LEU A 101 -13.20 5.30 5.26
N ARG A 102 -14.10 6.13 4.78
CA ARG A 102 -14.63 6.05 3.41
C ARG A 102 -13.53 6.27 2.36
N ARG A 103 -12.64 7.22 2.60
CA ARG A 103 -11.46 7.47 1.75
C ARG A 103 -10.48 6.30 1.76
N ALA A 104 -10.28 5.68 2.93
CA ALA A 104 -9.47 4.47 3.05
C ALA A 104 -10.08 3.29 2.29
N GLN A 105 -11.40 3.10 2.33
CA GLN A 105 -12.10 2.09 1.53
C GLN A 105 -11.85 2.29 0.04
N HIS A 106 -12.02 3.52 -0.46
CA HIS A 106 -11.77 3.83 -1.86
C HIS A 106 -10.31 3.54 -2.28
N ALA A 107 -9.34 3.96 -1.48
CA ALA A 107 -7.93 3.68 -1.75
C ALA A 107 -7.62 2.17 -1.68
N ALA A 108 -8.26 1.43 -0.77
CA ALA A 108 -8.15 -0.02 -0.70
C ALA A 108 -8.72 -0.70 -1.96
N ASP A 109 -9.85 -0.22 -2.50
CA ASP A 109 -10.44 -0.74 -3.74
C ASP A 109 -9.46 -0.59 -4.91
N VAL A 110 -8.73 0.52 -4.99
CA VAL A 110 -7.67 0.70 -5.98
C VAL A 110 -6.53 -0.31 -5.75
N CYS A 111 -6.06 -0.51 -4.53
CA CYS A 111 -5.07 -1.56 -4.23
C CYS A 111 -5.57 -2.95 -4.64
N LEU A 112 -6.85 -3.24 -4.38
CA LEU A 112 -7.46 -4.53 -4.70
C LEU A 112 -7.61 -4.76 -6.20
N SER A 113 -7.71 -3.70 -7.01
CA SER A 113 -7.73 -3.83 -8.47
C SER A 113 -6.45 -4.43 -9.04
N TYR A 114 -5.35 -4.35 -8.29
CA TYR A 114 -4.06 -4.97 -8.60
C TYR A 114 -3.88 -6.36 -7.96
N THR A 115 -4.87 -6.85 -7.21
CA THR A 115 -4.74 -8.11 -6.46
C THR A 115 -5.34 -9.28 -7.23
N VAL A 116 -4.56 -10.34 -7.39
CA VAL A 116 -5.00 -11.59 -8.02
C VAL A 116 -5.82 -12.39 -7.01
N VAL A 117 -7.09 -12.65 -7.34
CA VAL A 117 -8.03 -13.39 -6.49
C VAL A 117 -8.29 -14.83 -6.97
N TRP A 118 -7.59 -15.27 -7.99
CA TRP A 118 -7.63 -16.65 -8.54
C TRP A 118 -6.23 -17.24 -8.66
N ASP A 119 -6.17 -18.55 -8.87
CA ASP A 119 -4.91 -19.22 -9.18
C ASP A 119 -4.67 -19.18 -10.70
N ILE A 120 -3.66 -18.44 -11.12
CA ILE A 120 -3.22 -18.37 -12.51
C ILE A 120 -2.49 -19.69 -12.82
N PRO A 121 -2.79 -20.38 -13.94
CA PRO A 121 -2.02 -21.53 -14.39
C PRO A 121 -0.55 -21.12 -14.60
N LEU A 122 0.33 -21.71 -13.83
CA LEU A 122 1.76 -21.44 -13.95
C LEU A 122 2.36 -22.28 -15.08
N PRO A 123 3.31 -21.75 -15.86
CA PRO A 123 4.03 -22.53 -16.85
C PRO A 123 4.81 -23.67 -16.17
N ALA A 124 5.08 -24.74 -16.93
CA ALA A 124 5.91 -25.83 -16.40
C ALA A 124 7.26 -25.32 -15.92
N GLY A 125 7.67 -25.75 -14.74
CA GLY A 125 8.93 -25.33 -14.13
C GLY A 125 8.84 -25.19 -12.61
N ARG A 126 9.85 -24.58 -12.04
CA ARG A 126 10.10 -24.55 -10.60
C ARG A 126 8.92 -24.10 -9.74
N LEU A 127 8.16 -23.11 -10.19
CA LEU A 127 7.02 -22.58 -9.42
C LEU A 127 5.83 -23.57 -9.48
N ALA A 128 5.52 -24.10 -10.67
CA ALA A 128 4.47 -25.09 -10.86
C ALA A 128 4.80 -26.39 -10.12
N ASP A 129 6.05 -26.86 -10.20
CA ASP A 129 6.52 -28.09 -9.55
C ASP A 129 6.39 -28.02 -8.00
N ARG A 130 6.43 -26.82 -7.44
CA ARG A 130 6.21 -26.56 -6.01
C ARG A 130 4.75 -26.32 -5.64
N GLY A 131 3.85 -26.35 -6.61
CA GLY A 131 2.41 -26.14 -6.38
C GLY A 131 2.06 -24.76 -5.88
N LEU A 132 2.81 -23.73 -6.31
CA LEU A 132 2.56 -22.34 -5.90
C LEU A 132 1.20 -21.85 -6.37
N ARG A 133 0.58 -21.03 -5.55
CA ARG A 133 -0.74 -20.41 -5.74
C ARG A 133 -0.60 -18.92 -5.87
N THR A 134 -1.23 -18.32 -6.87
CA THR A 134 -1.11 -16.88 -7.14
C THR A 134 -2.16 -16.02 -6.43
N ARG A 135 -3.14 -16.61 -5.76
CA ARG A 135 -4.12 -15.85 -4.98
C ARG A 135 -3.44 -15.02 -3.89
N GLY A 136 -3.76 -13.74 -3.87
CA GLY A 136 -3.14 -12.77 -2.96
C GLY A 136 -1.83 -12.17 -3.47
N TRP A 137 -1.40 -12.54 -4.68
CA TRP A 137 -0.32 -11.85 -5.38
C TRP A 137 -0.85 -10.57 -6.01
N THR A 138 0.06 -9.66 -6.36
CA THR A 138 -0.30 -8.36 -6.91
C THR A 138 0.48 -8.06 -8.18
N SER A 139 -0.12 -7.28 -9.08
CA SER A 139 0.61 -6.58 -10.13
C SER A 139 1.04 -5.21 -9.63
N VAL A 140 1.96 -4.56 -10.32
CA VAL A 140 2.52 -3.26 -9.90
C VAL A 140 1.73 -2.10 -10.47
N SER A 141 1.56 -2.10 -11.79
CA SER A 141 0.89 -1.02 -12.53
C SER A 141 0.36 -1.55 -13.87
N PRO A 142 -0.47 -0.78 -14.60
CA PRO A 142 -0.90 -1.14 -15.94
C PRO A 142 0.26 -1.33 -16.92
N GLN A 143 1.34 -0.59 -16.77
CA GLN A 143 2.55 -0.70 -17.60
C GLN A 143 3.48 -1.82 -17.14
N ASN A 144 3.48 -2.09 -15.85
CA ASN A 144 4.37 -3.07 -15.22
C ASN A 144 3.55 -4.22 -14.65
N GLN A 145 3.22 -5.17 -15.52
CA GLN A 145 2.26 -6.25 -15.24
C GLN A 145 2.89 -7.52 -14.65
N HIS A 146 4.12 -7.46 -14.18
CA HIS A 146 4.67 -8.59 -13.48
C HIS A 146 3.99 -8.80 -12.13
N LEU A 147 3.93 -10.05 -11.69
CA LEU A 147 3.31 -10.42 -10.42
C LEU A 147 4.35 -10.45 -9.30
N ASP A 148 3.95 -9.99 -8.15
CA ASP A 148 4.73 -10.00 -6.92
C ASP A 148 3.89 -10.39 -5.70
N VAL A 149 4.52 -10.49 -4.55
CA VAL A 149 3.87 -10.74 -3.26
C VAL A 149 3.85 -9.49 -2.36
N TYR A 150 4.20 -8.34 -2.88
CA TYR A 150 4.33 -7.11 -2.09
C TYR A 150 2.99 -6.59 -1.56
N GLY A 151 1.86 -7.09 -2.06
CA GLY A 151 0.56 -6.84 -1.43
C GLY A 151 0.50 -7.23 0.04
N VAL A 152 1.39 -8.11 0.52
CA VAL A 152 1.52 -8.44 1.94
C VAL A 152 1.81 -7.21 2.81
N LEU A 153 2.45 -6.18 2.24
CA LEU A 153 2.82 -4.97 2.97
C LEU A 153 1.61 -4.13 3.40
N TYR A 154 0.47 -4.26 2.72
CA TYR A 154 -0.78 -3.62 3.14
C TYR A 154 -1.85 -4.60 3.65
N ALA A 155 -1.53 -5.87 3.75
CA ALA A 155 -2.44 -6.86 4.30
C ALA A 155 -2.87 -6.56 5.76
N PRO A 156 -2.01 -6.04 6.65
CA PRO A 156 -2.44 -5.62 8.00
C PRO A 156 -3.47 -4.50 7.97
N GLU A 157 -3.29 -3.49 7.12
CA GLU A 157 -4.24 -2.40 6.92
C GLU A 157 -5.57 -2.92 6.37
N LEU A 158 -5.52 -3.81 5.39
CA LEU A 158 -6.72 -4.42 4.81
C LEU A 158 -7.51 -5.23 5.84
N TYR A 159 -6.82 -5.95 6.71
CA TYR A 159 -7.45 -6.68 7.81
C TYR A 159 -8.16 -5.72 8.79
N ARG A 160 -7.50 -4.63 9.18
CA ARG A 160 -8.08 -3.60 10.07
C ARG A 160 -9.26 -2.90 9.41
N LEU A 161 -9.14 -2.54 8.13
CA LEU A 161 -10.26 -1.98 7.37
C LEU A 161 -11.46 -2.91 7.41
N GLY A 162 -11.28 -4.20 7.11
CA GLY A 162 -12.35 -5.19 7.20
C GLY A 162 -12.95 -5.32 8.59
N THR A 163 -12.16 -5.06 9.65
CA THR A 163 -12.68 -5.02 11.03
C THR A 163 -13.55 -3.79 11.26
N TYR A 164 -13.12 -2.62 10.80
CA TYR A 164 -13.88 -1.37 10.97
C TYR A 164 -15.16 -1.32 10.13
N THR A 165 -15.17 -1.97 8.98
CA THR A 165 -16.31 -2.03 8.06
C THR A 165 -17.18 -3.28 8.24
N ASN A 166 -16.80 -4.17 9.15
CA ASN A 166 -17.42 -5.47 9.35
C ASN A 166 -17.47 -6.32 8.06
N ASP A 167 -16.40 -6.26 7.27
CA ASP A 167 -16.23 -7.01 6.02
C ASP A 167 -15.29 -8.20 6.20
N GLU A 168 -15.89 -9.39 6.35
CA GLU A 168 -15.14 -10.64 6.51
C GLU A 168 -14.38 -11.05 5.25
N ASN A 169 -14.79 -10.60 4.06
CA ASN A 169 -14.08 -10.90 2.82
C ASN A 169 -12.74 -10.18 2.77
N LEU A 170 -12.70 -8.90 3.17
CA LEU A 170 -11.44 -8.15 3.29
C LEU A 170 -10.49 -8.80 4.30
N GLN A 171 -11.01 -9.22 5.46
CA GLN A 171 -10.20 -9.91 6.46
C GLN A 171 -9.66 -11.25 5.94
N SER A 172 -10.50 -12.01 5.22
CA SER A 172 -10.11 -13.30 4.63
C SER A 172 -9.04 -13.11 3.54
N LEU A 173 -9.22 -12.11 2.68
CA LEU A 173 -8.25 -11.79 1.63
C LEU A 173 -6.90 -11.36 2.23
N ALA A 174 -6.91 -10.51 3.25
CA ALA A 174 -5.69 -10.11 3.95
C ALA A 174 -4.92 -11.32 4.51
N ARG A 175 -5.61 -12.30 5.09
CA ARG A 175 -5.00 -13.55 5.56
C ARG A 175 -4.42 -14.38 4.41
N VAL A 176 -5.11 -14.41 3.25
CA VAL A 176 -4.61 -15.09 2.04
C VAL A 176 -3.34 -14.43 1.55
N MET A 177 -3.31 -13.10 1.46
CA MET A 177 -2.13 -12.34 1.03
C MET A 177 -0.92 -12.61 1.94
N TYR A 178 -1.12 -12.58 3.25
CA TYR A 178 -0.07 -12.89 4.22
C TYR A 178 0.49 -14.30 4.06
N ARG A 179 -0.39 -15.32 3.93
CA ARG A 179 0.02 -16.71 3.74
C ARG A 179 0.69 -16.93 2.38
N SER A 180 0.18 -16.26 1.35
CA SER A 180 0.69 -16.39 -0.01
C SER A 180 2.14 -15.90 -0.12
N CYS A 181 2.49 -14.84 0.59
CA CYS A 181 3.86 -14.36 0.69
C CYS A 181 4.83 -15.44 1.21
N GLY A 182 4.40 -16.22 2.19
CA GLY A 182 5.21 -17.29 2.78
C GLY A 182 5.58 -18.43 1.82
N GLN A 183 4.88 -18.59 0.71
CA GLN A 183 5.17 -19.64 -0.28
C GLN A 183 6.55 -19.47 -0.95
N LEU A 184 7.08 -18.25 -0.99
CA LEU A 184 8.34 -17.94 -1.64
C LEU A 184 9.55 -17.95 -0.70
N ILE A 185 9.34 -18.24 0.58
CA ILE A 185 10.45 -18.38 1.54
C ILE A 185 11.21 -19.65 1.23
N ASP A 186 12.52 -19.53 0.96
CA ASP A 186 13.39 -20.66 0.72
C ASP A 186 13.79 -21.34 2.04
N PRO A 187 13.26 -22.53 2.34
CA PRO A 187 13.61 -23.24 3.56
C PRO A 187 15.06 -23.77 3.57
N TRP A 188 15.71 -23.78 2.40
CA TRP A 188 17.10 -24.22 2.25
C TRP A 188 18.08 -23.07 2.06
N GLY A 189 17.56 -21.85 1.86
CA GLY A 189 18.37 -20.65 1.73
C GLY A 189 19.03 -20.29 3.07
N ARG A 190 20.30 -19.88 3.01
CA ARG A 190 21.06 -19.51 4.20
C ARG A 190 20.55 -18.23 4.89
N GLN A 191 19.75 -17.43 4.19
CA GLN A 191 19.28 -16.13 4.65
C GLN A 191 17.76 -16.09 4.85
N GLY A 192 17.05 -17.20 4.61
CA GLY A 192 15.59 -17.22 4.66
C GLY A 192 14.93 -16.41 3.54
N GLU A 193 15.66 -16.15 2.47
CA GLU A 193 15.20 -15.38 1.33
C GLU A 193 14.33 -16.20 0.39
N GLN A 194 13.78 -15.53 -0.59
CA GLN A 194 12.88 -16.11 -1.57
C GLN A 194 13.59 -17.14 -2.45
N ILE A 195 12.91 -18.23 -2.76
CA ILE A 195 13.39 -19.28 -3.65
C ILE A 195 13.55 -18.83 -5.11
N GLN A 196 12.93 -17.70 -5.44
CA GLN A 196 12.97 -17.08 -6.76
C GLN A 196 12.65 -15.60 -6.60
N GLN A 197 13.01 -14.80 -7.60
CA GLN A 197 12.59 -13.43 -7.70
C GLN A 197 11.05 -13.35 -7.58
N THR A 198 10.54 -12.41 -6.80
CA THR A 198 9.12 -12.32 -6.47
C THR A 198 8.23 -11.92 -7.63
N ASN A 199 8.81 -11.31 -8.65
CA ASN A 199 8.12 -10.84 -9.83
C ASN A 199 8.46 -11.69 -11.04
N PHE A 200 7.48 -11.96 -11.86
CA PHE A 200 7.65 -12.59 -13.16
C PHE A 200 6.62 -12.00 -14.14
N ALA A 201 6.99 -11.93 -15.42
CA ALA A 201 6.08 -11.43 -16.43
C ALA A 201 4.90 -12.41 -16.60
N GLN A 202 3.72 -11.88 -16.87
CA GLN A 202 2.52 -12.72 -17.12
C GLN A 202 2.67 -13.65 -18.33
N ARG A 203 3.66 -13.40 -19.19
CA ARG A 203 4.00 -14.22 -20.34
C ARG A 203 4.97 -15.36 -20.02
N GLY A 204 5.39 -15.51 -18.80
CA GLY A 204 6.28 -16.60 -18.36
C GLY A 204 7.75 -16.42 -18.72
N ASP A 205 8.18 -15.21 -19.03
CA ASP A 205 9.58 -14.89 -19.34
C ASP A 205 10.38 -14.68 -18.04
#